data_986fa5261d8da08a27c78d9c079ab6e8
#
_entry.id   986fa5261d8da08a27c78d9c079ab6e8
#
_cell.length_a   1.000
_cell.length_b   1.000
_cell.length_c   1.000
_cell.angle_alpha   90.00
_cell.angle_beta   90.00
_cell.angle_gamma   90.00
#
_symmetry.space_group_name_H-M   'P 1'
#
loop_
_entity.id
_entity.type
_entity.pdbx_description
1 polymer ?
#
loop_
_entity_poly.entity_id
_entity_poly.type
_entity_poly.pdbx_seq_one_letter_code
_entity_poly.pdbx_strand_id
1 'polypeptide(L)'
;LSSHDLFRAFDNLKMLGMLKSISLKIRLRDRSEMTSRGFSDGQFQAVYLYSISELFKDTNSITVMDEPDSFLHPEWQAQCSSQIQDISTQAAAKNHVLMTTHSAVTLINAPQARIRYFEGGEGPVRTYTLPKRESVRRLCQGVITYTEQEQILSILNAIKIEKKPVLFTEGNTDQVIIKTAWYKLYPDTEMPFIPF
;
A
#
# COMPACT_ATOMS: atom_id res chain seq x y z
N LEU A 1 -10.17 28.18 -15.10
CA LEU A 1 -8.91 27.83 -14.47
C LEU A 1 -8.85 26.33 -14.34
N SER A 2 -7.80 25.69 -14.86
CA SER A 2 -7.56 24.27 -14.62
C SER A 2 -7.16 24.05 -13.16
N SER A 3 -7.24 22.79 -12.69
CA SER A 3 -6.77 22.43 -11.33
C SER A 3 -5.27 22.74 -11.18
N HIS A 4 -4.50 22.56 -12.24
CA HIS A 4 -3.08 22.88 -12.28
C HIS A 4 -2.81 24.41 -12.15
N ASP A 5 -3.59 25.25 -12.83
CA ASP A 5 -3.43 26.72 -12.74
C ASP A 5 -3.79 27.20 -11.33
N LEU A 6 -4.85 26.63 -10.73
CA LEU A 6 -5.26 26.96 -9.38
C LEU A 6 -4.20 26.54 -8.36
N PHE A 7 -3.66 25.33 -8.47
CA PHE A 7 -2.58 24.87 -7.61
C PHE A 7 -1.37 25.81 -7.70
N ARG A 8 -0.94 26.15 -8.93
CA ARG A 8 0.19 27.04 -9.17
C ARG A 8 -0.04 28.43 -8.59
N ALA A 9 -1.27 28.97 -8.67
CA ALA A 9 -1.61 30.24 -8.06
C ALA A 9 -1.50 30.19 -6.52
N PHE A 10 -2.02 29.13 -5.89
CA PHE A 10 -1.91 28.96 -4.44
C PHE A 10 -0.48 28.74 -3.97
N ASP A 11 0.30 27.98 -4.71
CA ASP A 11 1.72 27.74 -4.40
C ASP A 11 2.52 29.04 -4.46
N ASN A 12 2.33 29.83 -5.51
CA ASN A 12 2.95 31.16 -5.63
C ASN A 12 2.56 32.09 -4.46
N LEU A 13 1.28 32.13 -4.08
CA LEU A 13 0.81 32.96 -2.95
C LEU A 13 1.42 32.48 -1.63
N LYS A 14 1.60 31.16 -1.47
CA LYS A 14 2.24 30.58 -0.28
C LYS A 14 3.73 30.91 -0.23
N MET A 15 4.43 30.79 -1.37
CA MET A 15 5.86 31.17 -1.49
C MET A 15 6.10 32.65 -1.18
N LEU A 16 5.16 33.52 -1.57
CA LEU A 16 5.24 34.96 -1.29
C LEU A 16 4.79 35.33 0.15
N GLY A 17 4.42 34.34 0.97
CA GLY A 17 3.93 34.57 2.34
C GLY A 17 2.53 35.22 2.40
N MET A 18 1.85 35.36 1.27
CA MET A 18 0.51 35.97 1.19
C MET A 18 -0.61 34.99 1.58
N LEU A 19 -0.34 33.68 1.55
CA LEU A 19 -1.26 32.61 1.93
C LEU A 19 -0.67 31.79 3.08
N LYS A 20 -1.34 31.78 4.25
CA LYS A 20 -0.88 31.00 5.42
C LYS A 20 -1.32 29.55 5.36
N SER A 21 -2.58 29.29 5.08
CA SER A 21 -3.15 27.95 5.04
C SER A 21 -4.46 27.93 4.26
N ILE A 22 -4.76 26.75 3.72
CA ILE A 22 -6.06 26.44 3.12
C ILE A 22 -6.66 25.33 3.97
N SER A 23 -7.92 25.45 4.33
CA SER A 23 -8.68 24.40 5.01
C SER A 23 -9.92 24.08 4.20
N LEU A 24 -10.11 22.82 3.90
CA LEU A 24 -11.28 22.33 3.21
C LEU A 24 -12.21 21.65 4.21
N LYS A 25 -13.49 22.02 4.17
CA LYS A 25 -14.56 21.26 4.83
C LYS A 25 -15.08 20.20 3.87
N ILE A 26 -15.10 18.98 4.34
CA ILE A 26 -15.53 17.82 3.56
C ILE A 26 -16.77 17.25 4.26
N ARG A 27 -17.82 17.03 3.48
CA ARG A 27 -19.04 16.35 3.97
C ARG A 27 -18.91 14.86 3.65
N LEU A 28 -18.94 14.03 4.68
CA LEU A 28 -18.90 12.60 4.56
C LEU A 28 -20.25 12.01 4.12
N ARG A 29 -20.27 10.72 3.77
CA ARG A 29 -21.50 10.03 3.33
C ARG A 29 -22.58 9.97 4.42
N ASP A 30 -22.18 9.91 5.67
CA ASP A 30 -23.05 9.97 6.86
C ASP A 30 -23.55 11.38 7.20
N ARG A 31 -23.25 12.38 6.33
CA ARG A 31 -23.55 13.81 6.46
C ARG A 31 -22.77 14.53 7.55
N SER A 32 -21.86 13.88 8.25
CA SER A 32 -20.95 14.57 9.16
C SER A 32 -19.96 15.45 8.38
N GLU A 33 -19.47 16.51 9.02
CA GLU A 33 -18.48 17.42 8.43
C GLU A 33 -17.14 17.21 9.13
N MET A 34 -16.09 17.13 8.32
CA MET A 34 -14.72 17.12 8.83
C MET A 34 -13.85 18.09 8.03
N THR A 35 -12.73 18.46 8.58
CA THR A 35 -11.70 19.21 7.87
C THR A 35 -10.54 18.27 7.51
N SER A 36 -9.68 18.68 6.60
CA SER A 36 -8.46 17.92 6.24
C SER A 36 -7.56 17.59 7.44
N ARG A 37 -7.68 18.34 8.56
CA ARG A 37 -6.96 18.04 9.81
C ARG A 37 -7.49 16.82 10.57
N GLY A 38 -8.68 16.36 10.24
CA GLY A 38 -9.28 15.15 10.82
C GLY A 38 -8.90 13.85 10.11
N PHE A 39 -8.14 13.92 9.03
CA PHE A 39 -7.64 12.71 8.38
C PHE A 39 -6.61 11.98 9.24
N SER A 40 -6.66 10.65 9.25
CA SER A 40 -5.54 9.84 9.70
C SER A 40 -4.36 10.01 8.72
N ASP A 41 -3.14 9.68 9.16
CA ASP A 41 -1.96 9.79 8.33
C ASP A 41 -2.10 8.98 7.02
N GLY A 42 -2.65 7.77 7.09
CA GLY A 42 -2.91 6.94 5.91
C GLY A 42 -3.96 7.56 4.98
N GLN A 43 -5.06 8.13 5.51
CA GLN A 43 -6.05 8.84 4.69
C GLN A 43 -5.45 10.07 4.02
N PHE A 44 -4.66 10.83 4.76
CA PHE A 44 -3.96 11.98 4.20
C PHE A 44 -3.02 11.56 3.08
N GLN A 45 -2.23 10.51 3.30
CA GLN A 45 -1.29 9.98 2.30
C GLN A 45 -2.01 9.48 1.05
N ALA A 46 -3.12 8.75 1.19
CA ALA A 46 -3.91 8.28 0.05
C ALA A 46 -4.46 9.45 -0.79
N VAL A 47 -5.03 10.46 -0.12
CA VAL A 47 -5.54 11.67 -0.81
C VAL A 47 -4.40 12.44 -1.47
N TYR A 48 -3.25 12.56 -0.81
CA TYR A 48 -2.08 13.22 -1.35
C TYR A 48 -1.58 12.54 -2.63
N LEU A 49 -1.39 11.22 -2.62
CA LEU A 49 -0.95 10.46 -3.77
C LEU A 49 -1.88 10.59 -4.97
N TYR A 50 -3.18 10.41 -4.71
CA TYR A 50 -4.19 10.59 -5.74
C TYR A 50 -4.16 12.01 -6.32
N SER A 51 -4.13 13.03 -5.45
CA SER A 51 -4.15 14.43 -5.87
C SER A 51 -2.93 14.82 -6.70
N ILE A 52 -1.73 14.39 -6.31
CA ILE A 52 -0.50 14.66 -7.06
C ILE A 52 -0.54 13.97 -8.42
N SER A 53 -0.94 12.71 -8.47
CA SER A 53 -1.04 11.96 -9.72
C SER A 53 -2.06 12.59 -10.67
N GLU A 54 -3.24 12.98 -10.16
CA GLU A 54 -4.30 13.62 -10.94
C GLU A 54 -3.91 15.03 -11.41
N LEU A 55 -3.20 15.80 -10.57
CA LEU A 55 -2.79 17.17 -10.88
C LEU A 55 -1.81 17.23 -12.04
N PHE A 56 -0.89 16.28 -12.11
CA PHE A 56 0.20 16.28 -13.10
C PHE A 56 0.00 15.31 -14.27
N LYS A 57 -1.10 14.54 -14.31
CA LYS A 57 -1.34 13.54 -15.36
C LYS A 57 -1.30 14.12 -16.78
N ASP A 58 -1.85 15.32 -16.98
CA ASP A 58 -1.96 15.95 -18.29
C ASP A 58 -0.77 16.88 -18.62
N THR A 59 0.30 16.78 -17.85
CA THR A 59 1.54 17.51 -18.09
C THR A 59 2.64 16.56 -18.56
N ASN A 60 3.53 17.03 -19.43
CA ASN A 60 4.75 16.29 -19.79
C ASN A 60 5.70 16.32 -18.59
N SER A 61 5.53 15.37 -17.67
CA SER A 61 6.20 15.38 -16.36
C SER A 61 6.78 14.03 -16.00
N ILE A 62 7.77 14.06 -15.11
CA ILE A 62 8.27 12.90 -14.38
C ILE A 62 7.99 13.16 -12.90
N THR A 63 7.14 12.36 -12.31
CA THR A 63 6.85 12.41 -10.88
C THR A 63 7.65 11.34 -10.16
N VAL A 64 8.47 11.76 -9.20
CA VAL A 64 9.27 10.84 -8.37
C VAL A 64 8.68 10.82 -6.97
N MET A 65 8.37 9.64 -6.47
CA MET A 65 7.79 9.44 -5.13
C MET A 65 8.67 8.45 -4.37
N ASP A 66 9.09 8.85 -3.18
CA ASP A 66 9.91 8.01 -2.30
C ASP A 66 9.03 7.43 -1.20
N GLU A 67 8.90 6.09 -1.19
CA GLU A 67 8.09 5.31 -0.24
C GLU A 67 6.70 5.89 0.06
N PRO A 68 5.92 6.25 -0.98
CA PRO A 68 4.64 6.94 -0.78
C PRO A 68 3.57 6.08 -0.11
N ASP A 69 3.82 4.80 0.03
CA ASP A 69 2.93 3.78 0.60
C ASP A 69 3.21 3.45 2.08
N SER A 70 4.25 4.06 2.69
CA SER A 70 4.72 3.72 4.04
C SER A 70 3.65 3.85 5.14
N PHE A 71 2.72 4.80 5.00
CA PHE A 71 1.65 5.03 6.00
C PHE A 71 0.29 4.47 5.57
N LEU A 72 0.23 3.80 4.41
CA LEU A 72 -1.02 3.25 3.91
C LEU A 72 -1.36 1.93 4.62
N HIS A 73 -2.64 1.72 4.87
CA HIS A 73 -3.16 0.41 5.25
C HIS A 73 -2.82 -0.62 4.13
N PRO A 74 -2.50 -1.89 4.46
CA PRO A 74 -2.15 -2.91 3.47
C PRO A 74 -3.10 -3.02 2.27
N GLU A 75 -4.40 -2.89 2.49
CA GLU A 75 -5.39 -2.86 1.41
C GLU A 75 -5.15 -1.71 0.42
N TRP A 76 -4.81 -0.52 0.93
CA TRP A 76 -4.51 0.64 0.11
C TRP A 76 -3.14 0.55 -0.54
N GLN A 77 -2.16 -0.05 0.14
CA GLN A 77 -0.87 -0.38 -0.47
C GLN A 77 -1.05 -1.27 -1.71
N ALA A 78 -1.87 -2.32 -1.61
CA ALA A 78 -2.15 -3.21 -2.74
C ALA A 78 -2.81 -2.48 -3.93
N GLN A 79 -3.61 -1.45 -3.68
CA GLN A 79 -4.30 -0.68 -4.71
C GLN A 79 -3.47 0.49 -5.26
N CYS A 80 -2.44 0.94 -4.54
CA CYS A 80 -1.68 2.14 -4.85
C CYS A 80 -1.12 2.14 -6.27
N SER A 81 -0.45 1.07 -6.68
CA SER A 81 0.18 0.99 -8.00
C SER A 81 -0.83 0.96 -9.14
N SER A 82 -1.97 0.28 -8.97
CA SER A 82 -3.05 0.24 -9.98
C SER A 82 -3.74 1.59 -10.11
N GLN A 83 -4.02 2.27 -9.00
CA GLN A 83 -4.63 3.61 -9.02
C GLN A 83 -3.75 4.63 -9.76
N ILE A 84 -2.44 4.65 -9.48
CA ILE A 84 -1.50 5.53 -10.17
C ILE A 84 -1.44 5.19 -11.67
N GLN A 85 -1.47 3.90 -11.99
CA GLN A 85 -1.47 3.46 -13.38
C GLN A 85 -2.74 3.88 -14.13
N ASP A 86 -3.92 3.74 -13.51
CA ASP A 86 -5.19 4.13 -14.10
C ASP A 86 -5.24 5.63 -14.40
N ILE A 87 -4.76 6.46 -13.48
CA ILE A 87 -4.64 7.91 -13.71
C ILE A 87 -3.68 8.20 -14.87
N SER A 88 -2.52 7.55 -14.90
CA SER A 88 -1.53 7.74 -15.97
C SER A 88 -2.02 7.29 -17.34
N THR A 89 -2.83 6.23 -17.41
CA THR A 89 -3.39 5.73 -18.68
C THR A 89 -4.50 6.62 -19.24
N GLN A 90 -5.20 7.36 -18.38
CA GLN A 90 -6.25 8.31 -18.76
C GLN A 90 -5.67 9.70 -19.12
N ALA A 91 -4.38 9.88 -18.99
CA ALA A 91 -3.73 11.16 -19.21
C ALA A 91 -3.71 11.57 -20.67
N ALA A 92 -3.94 12.85 -20.94
CA ALA A 92 -3.84 13.44 -22.28
C ALA A 92 -2.38 13.68 -22.73
N ALA A 93 -1.44 13.76 -21.79
CA ALA A 93 -0.02 14.00 -22.04
C ALA A 93 0.84 12.81 -21.56
N LYS A 94 2.07 12.74 -22.08
CA LYS A 94 3.06 11.75 -21.65
C LYS A 94 3.54 12.11 -20.24
N ASN A 95 3.28 11.22 -19.29
CA ASN A 95 3.79 11.34 -17.94
C ASN A 95 4.49 10.03 -17.54
N HIS A 96 5.44 10.14 -16.63
CA HIS A 96 6.12 9.00 -16.02
C HIS A 96 6.08 9.14 -14.50
N VAL A 97 5.68 8.07 -13.82
CA VAL A 97 5.74 8.00 -12.37
C VAL A 97 6.80 6.98 -11.98
N LEU A 98 7.77 7.43 -11.19
CA LEU A 98 8.77 6.59 -10.55
C LEU A 98 8.44 6.54 -9.05
N MET A 99 8.24 5.36 -8.52
CA MET A 99 7.90 5.16 -7.12
C MET A 99 8.86 4.15 -6.51
N THR A 100 9.49 4.50 -5.38
CA THR A 100 10.20 3.53 -4.56
C THR A 100 9.26 2.91 -3.55
N THR A 101 9.50 1.69 -3.17
CA THR A 101 8.79 1.01 -2.08
C THR A 101 9.63 -0.13 -1.51
N HIS A 102 9.50 -0.38 -0.22
CA HIS A 102 9.97 -1.59 0.43
C HIS A 102 8.79 -2.52 0.82
N SER A 103 7.55 -2.16 0.46
CA SER A 103 6.37 -2.98 0.72
C SER A 103 6.16 -4.04 -0.36
N ALA A 104 6.19 -5.29 0.06
CA ALA A 104 5.81 -6.41 -0.81
C ALA A 104 4.34 -6.34 -1.24
N VAL A 105 3.47 -5.77 -0.40
CA VAL A 105 2.03 -5.65 -0.67
C VAL A 105 1.77 -4.72 -1.85
N THR A 106 2.51 -3.61 -1.96
CA THR A 106 2.42 -2.67 -3.09
C THR A 106 2.78 -3.34 -4.43
N LEU A 107 3.68 -4.34 -4.40
CA LEU A 107 4.08 -5.06 -5.62
C LEU A 107 3.03 -6.05 -6.13
N ILE A 108 2.05 -6.44 -5.31
CA ILE A 108 1.07 -7.48 -5.68
C ILE A 108 0.39 -7.15 -7.02
N ASN A 109 -0.12 -5.94 -7.15
CA ASN A 109 -0.83 -5.49 -8.35
C ASN A 109 0.05 -4.72 -9.36
N ALA A 110 1.34 -4.52 -9.04
CA ALA A 110 2.26 -3.85 -9.95
C ALA A 110 2.58 -4.75 -11.16
N PRO A 111 2.59 -4.21 -12.41
CA PRO A 111 3.00 -4.99 -13.58
C PRO A 111 4.46 -5.43 -13.48
N GLN A 112 4.74 -6.71 -13.72
CA GLN A 112 6.08 -7.29 -13.64
C GLN A 112 7.13 -6.50 -14.44
N ALA A 113 6.81 -6.06 -15.64
CA ALA A 113 7.72 -5.35 -16.51
C ALA A 113 8.18 -3.98 -15.95
N ARG A 114 7.46 -3.44 -14.98
CA ARG A 114 7.74 -2.14 -14.36
C ARG A 114 8.54 -2.24 -13.07
N ILE A 115 8.71 -3.44 -12.52
CA ILE A 115 9.43 -3.64 -11.26
C ILE A 115 10.93 -3.66 -11.53
N ARG A 116 11.67 -2.87 -10.73
CA ARG A 116 13.13 -2.89 -10.66
C ARG A 116 13.53 -3.09 -9.21
N TYR A 117 14.37 -4.07 -8.97
CA TYR A 117 14.91 -4.38 -7.65
C TYR A 117 16.29 -3.74 -7.51
N PHE A 118 16.48 -2.99 -6.43
CA PHE A 118 17.75 -2.38 -6.08
C PHE A 118 18.35 -3.13 -4.91
N GLU A 119 19.62 -3.47 -5.02
CA GLU A 119 20.40 -4.12 -3.97
C GLU A 119 21.59 -3.26 -3.63
N GLY A 120 21.64 -2.81 -2.37
CA GLY A 120 22.76 -2.10 -1.79
C GLY A 120 23.59 -3.02 -0.91
N GLY A 121 24.82 -2.64 -0.62
CA GLY A 121 25.75 -3.37 0.25
C GLY A 121 27.07 -2.61 0.37
N GLU A 122 28.15 -3.28 0.69
CA GLU A 122 29.51 -2.68 0.78
C GLU A 122 30.07 -2.20 -0.56
N GLY A 123 29.35 -2.41 -1.66
CA GLY A 123 29.72 -2.02 -3.02
C GLY A 123 28.71 -1.06 -3.68
N PRO A 124 28.86 -0.81 -4.97
CA PRO A 124 27.93 0.03 -5.71
C PRO A 124 26.54 -0.60 -5.76
N VAL A 125 25.49 0.22 -5.67
CA VAL A 125 24.10 -0.20 -5.81
C VAL A 125 23.90 -0.87 -7.17
N ARG A 126 23.32 -2.05 -7.16
CA ARG A 126 23.01 -2.83 -8.37
C ARG A 126 21.52 -2.88 -8.61
N THR A 127 21.13 -2.85 -9.88
CA THR A 127 19.71 -2.89 -10.30
C THR A 127 19.44 -4.19 -11.05
N TYR A 128 18.35 -4.86 -10.69
CA TYR A 128 17.93 -6.12 -11.29
C TYR A 128 16.49 -6.06 -11.79
N THR A 129 16.24 -6.75 -12.90
CA THR A 129 14.89 -7.11 -13.32
C THR A 129 14.64 -8.53 -12.86
N LEU A 130 13.94 -8.69 -11.76
CA LEU A 130 13.64 -9.98 -11.16
C LEU A 130 12.18 -10.35 -11.39
N PRO A 131 11.82 -11.64 -11.44
CA PRO A 131 10.42 -12.07 -11.32
C PRO A 131 9.79 -11.50 -10.05
N LYS A 132 8.51 -11.17 -10.10
CA LYS A 132 7.78 -10.57 -8.96
C LYS A 132 7.93 -11.43 -7.69
N ARG A 133 7.78 -12.75 -7.83
CA ARG A 133 8.00 -13.72 -6.74
C ARG A 133 9.36 -13.54 -6.07
N GLU A 134 10.41 -13.40 -6.86
CA GLU A 134 11.78 -13.25 -6.35
C GLU A 134 11.99 -11.87 -5.71
N SER A 135 11.41 -10.80 -6.29
CA SER A 135 11.46 -9.46 -5.70
C SER A 135 10.79 -9.44 -4.33
N VAL A 136 9.59 -10.02 -4.20
CA VAL A 136 8.86 -10.13 -2.93
C VAL A 136 9.66 -10.97 -1.94
N ARG A 137 10.19 -12.12 -2.35
CA ARG A 137 10.99 -12.99 -1.47
C ARG A 137 12.20 -12.26 -0.88
N ARG A 138 12.93 -11.49 -1.70
CA ARG A 138 14.09 -10.71 -1.25
C ARG A 138 13.71 -9.58 -0.33
N LEU A 139 12.66 -8.82 -0.66
CA LEU A 139 12.15 -7.74 0.20
C LEU A 139 11.77 -8.22 1.59
N CYS A 140 11.13 -9.38 1.67
CA CYS A 140 10.67 -9.96 2.93
C CYS A 140 11.68 -10.93 3.56
N GLN A 141 12.92 -11.01 3.05
CA GLN A 141 13.96 -11.95 3.52
C GLN A 141 13.46 -13.41 3.59
N GLY A 142 12.56 -13.79 2.70
CA GLY A 142 11.97 -15.12 2.65
C GLY A 142 10.84 -15.40 3.64
N VAL A 143 10.47 -14.43 4.50
CA VAL A 143 9.36 -14.58 5.46
C VAL A 143 8.01 -14.66 4.74
N ILE A 144 7.87 -13.92 3.63
CA ILE A 144 6.66 -13.96 2.79
C ILE A 144 7.02 -14.55 1.43
N THR A 145 6.30 -15.57 1.01
CA THR A 145 6.41 -16.14 -0.33
C THR A 145 5.19 -15.76 -1.13
N TYR A 146 5.41 -15.06 -2.24
CA TYR A 146 4.34 -14.72 -3.19
C TYR A 146 4.17 -15.84 -4.20
N THR A 147 2.97 -16.41 -4.26
CA THR A 147 2.53 -17.28 -5.36
C THR A 147 1.23 -16.75 -5.91
N GLU A 148 1.17 -16.48 -7.21
CA GLU A 148 -0.03 -15.92 -7.86
C GLU A 148 -1.28 -16.79 -7.66
N GLN A 149 -1.09 -18.10 -7.44
CA GLN A 149 -2.16 -19.06 -7.21
C GLN A 149 -2.45 -19.32 -5.71
N GLU A 150 -1.50 -19.08 -4.81
CA GLU A 150 -1.64 -19.45 -3.39
C GLU A 150 -2.17 -18.33 -2.50
N GLN A 151 -2.20 -17.08 -2.94
CA GLN A 151 -2.72 -15.99 -2.10
C GLN A 151 -4.20 -16.15 -1.74
N ILE A 152 -4.99 -16.69 -2.67
CA ILE A 152 -6.39 -17.04 -2.41
C ILE A 152 -6.50 -18.46 -1.82
N LEU A 153 -5.56 -19.35 -2.17
CA LEU A 153 -5.58 -20.75 -1.77
C LEU A 153 -5.13 -20.99 -0.34
N SER A 154 -4.17 -20.24 0.23
CA SER A 154 -3.68 -20.52 1.59
C SER A 154 -4.75 -20.25 2.66
N ILE A 155 -5.43 -19.12 2.58
CA ILE A 155 -6.54 -18.78 3.50
C ILE A 155 -7.77 -19.66 3.22
N LEU A 156 -8.17 -19.79 1.95
CA LEU A 156 -9.31 -20.62 1.56
C LEU A 156 -9.05 -22.12 1.76
N ASN A 157 -7.80 -22.59 1.59
CA ASN A 157 -7.45 -23.96 1.87
C ASN A 157 -7.41 -24.24 3.36
N ALA A 158 -6.87 -23.36 4.20
CA ALA A 158 -6.96 -23.48 5.64
C ALA A 158 -8.43 -23.56 6.10
N ILE A 159 -9.32 -22.74 5.53
CA ILE A 159 -10.76 -22.76 5.84
C ILE A 159 -11.45 -24.03 5.27
N LYS A 160 -11.11 -24.46 4.05
CA LYS A 160 -11.80 -25.56 3.35
C LYS A 160 -11.29 -26.95 3.73
N ILE A 161 -9.98 -27.11 3.92
CA ILE A 161 -9.35 -28.42 4.17
C ILE A 161 -9.59 -28.84 5.62
N GLU A 162 -9.44 -27.92 6.56
CA GLU A 162 -9.52 -28.25 7.98
C GLU A 162 -10.96 -28.29 8.51
N LYS A 163 -11.93 -27.78 7.77
CA LYS A 163 -13.37 -27.73 8.15
C LYS A 163 -13.65 -27.21 9.56
N LYS A 164 -12.69 -26.44 10.13
CA LYS A 164 -12.77 -25.81 11.46
C LYS A 164 -12.78 -24.31 11.29
N PRO A 165 -13.40 -23.56 12.20
CA PRO A 165 -13.25 -22.10 12.25
C PRO A 165 -11.79 -21.70 12.34
N VAL A 166 -11.41 -20.63 11.62
CA VAL A 166 -10.04 -20.09 11.63
C VAL A 166 -10.04 -18.82 12.48
N LEU A 167 -9.16 -18.78 13.47
CA LEU A 167 -8.90 -17.60 14.28
C LEU A 167 -7.64 -16.91 13.74
N PHE A 168 -7.80 -15.75 13.11
CA PHE A 168 -6.66 -14.94 12.65
C PHE A 168 -6.00 -14.25 13.82
N THR A 169 -4.67 -14.34 13.89
CA THR A 169 -3.84 -13.72 14.92
C THR A 169 -2.89 -12.72 14.27
N GLU A 170 -2.40 -11.74 15.04
CA GLU A 170 -1.48 -10.73 14.56
C GLU A 170 -0.08 -11.29 14.26
N GLY A 171 0.29 -12.38 14.96
CA GLY A 171 1.61 -12.97 14.77
C GLY A 171 1.74 -14.41 15.25
N ASN A 172 2.84 -15.04 14.85
CA ASN A 172 3.13 -16.44 15.19
C ASN A 172 3.19 -16.70 16.71
N THR A 173 3.57 -15.70 17.50
CA THR A 173 3.62 -15.79 18.96
C THR A 173 2.23 -16.02 19.56
N ASP A 174 1.21 -15.36 19.02
CA ASP A 174 -0.17 -15.48 19.49
C ASP A 174 -0.71 -16.88 19.22
N GLN A 175 -0.38 -17.46 18.08
CA GLN A 175 -0.75 -18.85 17.74
C GLN A 175 -0.17 -19.83 18.77
N VAL A 176 1.10 -19.65 19.14
CA VAL A 176 1.79 -20.50 20.13
C VAL A 176 1.15 -20.34 21.51
N ILE A 177 0.86 -19.11 21.92
CA ILE A 177 0.20 -18.82 23.20
C ILE A 177 -1.17 -19.46 23.26
N ILE A 178 -1.99 -19.28 22.23
CA ILE A 178 -3.35 -19.83 22.15
C ILE A 178 -3.33 -21.36 22.19
N LYS A 179 -2.46 -21.99 21.40
CA LYS A 179 -2.30 -23.45 21.39
C LYS A 179 -1.87 -23.97 22.76
N THR A 180 -0.87 -23.34 23.35
CA THR A 180 -0.34 -23.74 24.65
C THR A 180 -1.39 -23.57 25.76
N ALA A 181 -2.11 -22.46 25.75
CA ALA A 181 -3.18 -22.20 26.70
C ALA A 181 -4.31 -23.21 26.56
N TRP A 182 -4.75 -23.53 25.34
CA TRP A 182 -5.78 -24.50 25.07
C TRP A 182 -5.44 -25.87 25.64
N TYR A 183 -4.28 -26.43 25.28
CA TYR A 183 -3.88 -27.75 25.72
C TYR A 183 -3.57 -27.85 27.22
N LYS A 184 -3.26 -26.72 27.88
CA LYS A 184 -3.17 -26.67 29.35
C LYS A 184 -4.54 -26.69 30.04
N LEU A 185 -5.50 -25.99 29.45
CA LEU A 185 -6.85 -25.89 30.02
C LEU A 185 -7.73 -27.10 29.67
N TYR A 186 -7.52 -27.69 28.51
CA TYR A 186 -8.33 -28.76 27.93
C TYR A 186 -7.45 -29.88 27.36
N PRO A 187 -6.69 -30.63 28.20
CA PRO A 187 -5.67 -31.58 27.76
C PRO A 187 -6.20 -32.69 26.85
N ASP A 188 -7.44 -33.10 27.06
CA ASP A 188 -8.09 -34.22 26.36
C ASP A 188 -9.06 -33.75 25.27
N THR A 189 -9.10 -32.47 24.97
CA THR A 189 -10.06 -31.92 24.02
C THR A 189 -9.34 -31.32 22.81
N GLU A 190 -9.68 -31.80 21.64
CA GLU A 190 -9.14 -31.23 20.39
C GLU A 190 -9.61 -29.77 20.22
N MET A 191 -8.72 -28.91 19.78
CA MET A 191 -9.04 -27.51 19.56
C MET A 191 -10.11 -27.34 18.46
N PRO A 192 -11.23 -26.66 18.74
CA PRO A 192 -12.35 -26.54 17.81
C PRO A 192 -12.13 -25.51 16.72
N PHE A 193 -11.02 -24.79 16.74
CA PHE A 193 -10.61 -23.79 15.76
C PHE A 193 -9.11 -23.88 15.49
N ILE A 194 -8.66 -23.20 14.43
CA ILE A 194 -7.25 -23.14 14.03
C ILE A 194 -6.77 -21.71 14.22
N PRO A 195 -5.79 -21.45 15.10
CA PRO A 195 -5.10 -20.17 15.15
C PRO A 195 -4.14 -20.07 13.95
N PHE A 196 -4.34 -19.04 13.12
CA PHE A 196 -3.63 -18.78 11.87
C PHE A 196 -2.96 -17.42 11.90
#